data_f126097c0fe657d904a187357195190d
#
_entry.id   f126097c0fe657d904a187357195190d
#
_cell.length_a   1.000
_cell.length_b   1.000
_cell.length_c   1.000
_cell.angle_alpha   90.00
_cell.angle_beta   90.00
_cell.angle_gamma   90.00
#
_symmetry.space_group_name_H-M   'P 1'
#
loop_
_entity.id
_entity.type
_entity.pdbx_description
1 polymer ?
#
loop_
_entity_poly.entity_id
_entity_poly.type
_entity_poly.pdbx_seq_one_letter_code
_entity_poly.pdbx_strand_id
1 'polypeptide(L)'
;MVAYERFVLLALLATGVLGVTALLFPAQKEAGPVSATGSGNSGLVLNLSINSSSIAQGHSVEVHISETNSLSTMNNVTAAQDRGTTFSLGRCSADYPFGIALFKGHYTLQNFMQGERVSLQSPVQNYLCVRPPFSTSYYHFLPKSDTAVVQVDMGNQTVTLPMGTSISITGYWTAEGSFTPLQHGTYTLVAGDEWGALALLRFSVN
;
A
#
# COMPACT_ATOMS: atom_id res chain seq x y z
N MET A 1 2.16 8.69 65.71
CA MET A 1 2.58 7.41 65.11
C MET A 1 1.56 6.79 64.17
N VAL A 2 0.26 6.92 64.42
CA VAL A 2 -0.82 6.29 63.59
C VAL A 2 -0.98 6.89 62.19
N ALA A 3 -0.58 8.13 61.93
CA ALA A 3 -0.71 8.76 60.64
C ALA A 3 0.33 8.30 59.59
N TYR A 4 1.51 7.91 60.03
CA TYR A 4 2.61 7.48 59.17
C TYR A 4 2.36 6.09 58.56
N GLU A 5 1.79 5.17 59.34
CA GLU A 5 1.46 3.82 58.86
C GLU A 5 0.39 3.84 57.76
N ARG A 6 -0.58 4.74 57.85
CA ARG A 6 -1.62 4.89 56.80
C ARG A 6 -1.07 5.40 55.50
N PHE A 7 -0.07 6.28 55.54
CA PHE A 7 0.59 6.80 54.32
C PHE A 7 1.46 5.73 53.64
N VAL A 8 2.16 4.91 54.40
CA VAL A 8 2.97 3.82 53.84
C VAL A 8 2.10 2.75 53.20
N LEU A 9 0.95 2.43 53.79
CA LEU A 9 0.01 1.44 53.25
C LEU A 9 -0.65 1.95 51.95
N LEU A 10 -0.99 3.26 51.88
CA LEU A 10 -1.53 3.87 50.65
C LEU A 10 -0.49 3.95 49.53
N ALA A 11 0.77 4.23 49.84
CA ALA A 11 1.84 4.25 48.86
C ALA A 11 2.15 2.86 48.31
N LEU A 12 2.11 1.81 49.16
CA LEU A 12 2.30 0.42 48.73
C LEU A 12 1.13 -0.10 47.89
N LEU A 13 -0.11 0.30 48.20
CA LEU A 13 -1.27 -0.02 47.37
C LEU A 13 -1.23 0.68 46.01
N ALA A 14 -0.82 1.95 45.93
CA ALA A 14 -0.70 2.70 44.68
C ALA A 14 0.41 2.13 43.80
N THR A 15 1.55 1.74 44.33
CA THR A 15 2.63 1.10 43.58
C THR A 15 2.27 -0.33 43.14
N GLY A 16 1.51 -1.07 43.94
CA GLY A 16 1.01 -2.40 43.58
C GLY A 16 0.01 -2.37 42.43
N VAL A 17 -0.91 -1.40 42.40
CA VAL A 17 -1.90 -1.25 41.31
C VAL A 17 -1.23 -0.79 40.01
N LEU A 18 -0.26 0.12 40.06
CA LEU A 18 0.50 0.53 38.88
C LEU A 18 1.41 -0.58 38.31
N GLY A 19 1.98 -1.42 39.20
CA GLY A 19 2.79 -2.57 38.79
C GLY A 19 1.97 -3.69 38.13
N VAL A 20 0.75 -3.94 38.61
CA VAL A 20 -0.15 -4.98 38.08
C VAL A 20 -0.76 -4.53 36.74
N THR A 21 -1.09 -3.26 36.58
CA THR A 21 -1.58 -2.75 35.28
C THR A 21 -0.52 -2.80 34.18
N ALA A 22 0.75 -2.57 34.51
CA ALA A 22 1.84 -2.70 33.52
C ALA A 22 2.11 -4.16 33.11
N LEU A 23 1.77 -5.15 33.93
CA LEU A 23 1.90 -6.57 33.62
C LEU A 23 0.71 -7.14 32.84
N LEU A 24 -0.46 -6.48 32.91
CA LEU A 24 -1.69 -6.94 32.23
C LEU A 24 -1.87 -6.46 30.81
N PHE A 25 -1.07 -5.48 30.37
CA PHE A 25 -1.01 -5.07 28.97
C PHE A 25 0.35 -5.51 28.41
N PRO A 26 0.43 -6.69 27.76
CA PRO A 26 1.62 -7.01 26.99
C PRO A 26 1.78 -5.87 25.98
N ALA A 27 2.94 -5.22 26.01
CA ALA A 27 3.28 -4.23 24.98
C ALA A 27 3.05 -4.92 23.64
N GLN A 28 2.04 -4.47 22.90
CA GLN A 28 1.78 -4.96 21.55
C GLN A 28 3.07 -4.68 20.77
N LYS A 29 3.80 -5.74 20.45
CA LYS A 29 5.02 -5.64 19.66
C LYS A 29 4.58 -5.04 18.32
N GLU A 30 4.87 -3.77 18.12
CA GLU A 30 4.61 -3.14 16.83
C GLU A 30 5.29 -3.98 15.76
N ALA A 31 4.48 -4.54 14.89
CA ALA A 31 5.00 -5.31 13.78
C ALA A 31 5.74 -4.33 12.86
N GLY A 32 7.03 -4.57 12.65
CA GLY A 32 7.88 -3.69 11.83
C GLY A 32 7.45 -3.64 10.37
N PRO A 33 8.12 -2.80 9.58
CA PRO A 33 7.87 -2.68 8.15
C PRO A 33 8.10 -4.02 7.44
N VAL A 34 7.29 -4.29 6.43
CA VAL A 34 7.36 -5.51 5.61
C VAL A 34 7.41 -5.11 4.14
N SER A 35 8.21 -5.83 3.36
CA SER A 35 8.33 -5.61 1.92
C SER A 35 8.20 -6.90 1.13
N ALA A 36 7.76 -6.77 -0.12
CA ALA A 36 7.74 -7.82 -1.13
C ALA A 36 8.15 -7.25 -2.48
N THR A 37 8.68 -8.10 -3.34
CA THR A 37 9.07 -7.72 -4.69
C THR A 37 8.43 -8.67 -5.69
N GLY A 38 8.14 -8.14 -6.89
CA GLY A 38 7.73 -8.91 -8.04
C GLY A 38 8.60 -8.59 -9.25
N SER A 39 8.75 -9.53 -10.16
CA SER A 39 9.40 -9.29 -11.44
C SER A 39 8.55 -9.88 -12.56
N GLY A 40 8.37 -9.09 -13.60
CA GLY A 40 7.68 -9.48 -14.83
C GLY A 40 8.67 -9.74 -15.96
N ASN A 41 8.16 -9.65 -17.18
CA ASN A 41 8.95 -9.89 -18.40
C ASN A 41 9.74 -8.65 -18.85
N SER A 42 9.57 -7.51 -18.19
CA SER A 42 10.18 -6.24 -18.56
C SER A 42 11.64 -6.09 -18.13
N GLY A 43 12.13 -6.91 -17.20
CA GLY A 43 13.41 -6.73 -16.52
C GLY A 43 13.39 -5.63 -15.44
N LEU A 44 12.21 -5.10 -15.14
CA LEU A 44 11.97 -4.21 -14.00
C LEU A 44 11.61 -5.01 -12.76
N VAL A 45 11.75 -4.37 -11.61
CA VAL A 45 11.40 -4.94 -10.30
C VAL A 45 10.36 -4.05 -9.64
N LEU A 46 9.17 -4.60 -9.44
CA LEU A 46 8.10 -3.98 -8.68
C LEU A 46 8.35 -4.21 -7.19
N ASN A 47 8.45 -3.12 -6.44
CA ASN A 47 8.65 -3.14 -4.99
C ASN A 47 7.36 -2.70 -4.29
N LEU A 48 6.96 -3.41 -3.27
CA LEU A 48 5.82 -3.12 -2.41
C LEU A 48 6.28 -3.17 -0.96
N SER A 49 5.98 -2.15 -0.17
CA SER A 49 6.25 -2.16 1.26
C SER A 49 5.12 -1.51 2.06
N ILE A 50 4.99 -1.92 3.31
CA ILE A 50 4.07 -1.34 4.29
C ILE A 50 4.82 -1.02 5.57
N ASN A 51 4.39 0.02 6.27
CA ASN A 51 5.01 0.47 7.52
C ASN A 51 4.82 -0.53 8.68
N SER A 52 3.73 -1.31 8.65
CA SER A 52 3.45 -2.31 9.68
C SER A 52 2.61 -3.46 9.13
N SER A 53 2.93 -4.69 9.53
CA SER A 53 2.10 -5.88 9.25
C SER A 53 0.95 -6.07 10.25
N SER A 54 0.83 -5.21 11.26
CA SER A 54 -0.28 -5.20 12.22
C SER A 54 -0.58 -3.76 12.65
N ILE A 55 -1.81 -3.34 12.50
CA ILE A 55 -2.30 -2.01 12.91
C ILE A 55 -3.49 -2.14 13.83
N ALA A 56 -3.69 -1.15 14.70
CA ALA A 56 -4.91 -1.05 15.50
C ALA A 56 -6.08 -0.58 14.62
N GLN A 57 -7.30 -0.98 14.99
CA GLN A 57 -8.51 -0.51 14.31
C GLN A 57 -8.59 1.03 14.35
N GLY A 58 -8.93 1.65 13.22
CA GLY A 58 -8.99 3.10 13.07
C GLY A 58 -7.65 3.76 12.71
N HIS A 59 -6.56 3.00 12.65
CA HIS A 59 -5.27 3.48 12.17
C HIS A 59 -5.09 3.23 10.67
N SER A 60 -4.13 3.91 10.06
CA SER A 60 -3.75 3.75 8.66
C SER A 60 -2.62 2.74 8.48
N VAL A 61 -2.60 2.07 7.34
CA VAL A 61 -1.40 1.43 6.83
C VAL A 61 -0.80 2.30 5.73
N GLU A 62 0.47 2.66 5.90
CA GLU A 62 1.22 3.39 4.87
C GLU A 62 1.83 2.39 3.91
N VAL A 63 1.48 2.54 2.64
CA VAL A 63 1.92 1.66 1.54
C VAL A 63 2.85 2.46 0.64
N HIS A 64 4.02 1.93 0.38
CA HIS A 64 4.92 2.45 -0.64
C HIS A 64 5.05 1.42 -1.77
N ILE A 65 4.95 1.90 -3.00
CA ILE A 65 5.12 1.10 -4.21
C ILE A 65 6.07 1.82 -5.16
N SER A 66 6.99 1.09 -5.77
CA SER A 66 7.89 1.64 -6.78
C SER A 66 8.29 0.60 -7.81
N GLU A 67 8.65 1.09 -9.00
CA GLU A 67 9.21 0.30 -10.09
C GLU A 67 10.68 0.67 -10.27
N THR A 68 11.57 -0.31 -10.28
CA THR A 68 13.02 -0.09 -10.32
C THR A 68 13.65 -0.86 -11.48
N ASN A 69 14.48 -0.18 -12.25
CA ASN A 69 15.38 -0.84 -13.20
C ASN A 69 16.59 -1.41 -12.47
N SER A 70 16.67 -2.71 -12.38
CA SER A 70 17.80 -3.41 -11.73
C SER A 70 19.03 -3.55 -12.62
N LEU A 71 18.92 -3.25 -13.92
CA LEU A 71 20.00 -3.37 -14.90
C LEU A 71 20.98 -2.20 -14.82
N SER A 72 22.19 -2.41 -15.28
CA SER A 72 23.21 -1.37 -15.43
C SER A 72 23.06 -0.53 -16.70
N THR A 73 22.08 -0.87 -17.53
CA THR A 73 21.74 -0.17 -18.77
C THR A 73 20.35 0.44 -18.67
N MET A 74 20.06 1.41 -19.53
CA MET A 74 18.72 1.95 -19.69
C MET A 74 17.75 0.83 -20.09
N ASN A 75 16.57 0.82 -19.49
CA ASN A 75 15.51 -0.12 -19.82
C ASN A 75 14.32 0.63 -20.45
N ASN A 76 13.99 0.28 -21.67
CA ASN A 76 12.93 0.93 -22.45
C ASN A 76 11.72 0.01 -22.53
N VAL A 77 10.61 0.45 -22.00
CA VAL A 77 9.35 -0.30 -21.99
C VAL A 77 8.19 0.60 -22.39
N THR A 78 7.15 -0.03 -22.89
CA THR A 78 5.92 0.68 -23.30
C THR A 78 4.75 0.18 -22.47
N ALA A 79 3.84 1.07 -22.10
CA ALA A 79 2.58 0.74 -21.48
C ALA A 79 1.43 1.29 -22.33
N ALA A 80 0.46 0.44 -22.65
CA ALA A 80 -0.78 0.83 -23.27
C ALA A 80 -1.73 1.33 -22.19
N GLN A 81 -2.33 2.50 -22.37
CA GLN A 81 -3.17 3.14 -21.34
C GLN A 81 -4.51 2.46 -21.05
N ASP A 82 -4.86 1.45 -21.82
CA ASP A 82 -6.16 0.78 -21.71
C ASP A 82 -6.13 -0.47 -20.83
N ARG A 83 -5.21 -0.57 -19.91
CA ARG A 83 -5.18 -1.73 -19.03
C ARG A 83 -6.14 -1.53 -17.88
N GLY A 84 -7.29 -2.12 -18.10
CA GLY A 84 -8.36 -2.16 -17.16
C GLY A 84 -7.91 -2.50 -15.76
N THR A 85 -7.85 -1.50 -14.95
CA THR A 85 -8.59 -1.42 -13.69
C THR A 85 -8.39 -2.50 -12.62
N THR A 86 -7.61 -3.55 -12.80
CA THR A 86 -7.35 -4.50 -11.72
C THR A 86 -6.49 -3.86 -10.64
N PHE A 87 -5.54 -3.01 -11.05
CA PHE A 87 -4.67 -2.26 -10.16
C PHE A 87 -4.76 -0.78 -10.50
N SER A 88 -5.24 0.03 -9.57
CA SER A 88 -5.36 1.47 -9.76
C SER A 88 -4.95 2.20 -8.50
N LEU A 89 -3.96 3.09 -8.61
CA LEU A 89 -3.48 3.94 -7.51
C LEU A 89 -4.28 5.22 -7.32
N GLY A 90 -5.40 5.34 -7.94
CA GLY A 90 -6.18 6.56 -7.81
C GLY A 90 -6.73 7.01 -9.16
N ARG A 91 -7.34 8.19 -9.13
CA ARG A 91 -8.02 8.77 -10.25
C ARG A 91 -7.02 9.09 -11.35
N CYS A 92 -7.22 8.52 -12.51
CA CYS A 92 -6.44 8.88 -13.68
C CYS A 92 -4.92 8.77 -13.45
N SER A 93 -4.48 7.71 -12.82
CA SER A 93 -3.04 7.47 -12.57
C SER A 93 -2.34 7.14 -13.88
N ALA A 94 -2.24 8.14 -14.70
CA ALA A 94 -1.60 8.08 -15.98
C ALA A 94 -0.08 8.16 -15.88
N ASP A 95 0.42 8.53 -14.74
CA ASP A 95 1.84 8.77 -14.53
C ASP A 95 2.58 7.52 -14.06
N TYR A 96 1.85 6.53 -13.52
CA TYR A 96 2.44 5.30 -13.03
C TYR A 96 1.91 4.08 -13.77
N PRO A 97 2.80 3.20 -14.29
CA PRO A 97 2.44 1.96 -14.96
C PRO A 97 2.13 0.81 -13.99
N PHE A 98 1.90 1.12 -12.73
CA PHE A 98 1.62 0.17 -11.67
C PHE A 98 0.47 0.65 -10.77
N GLY A 99 -0.07 -0.27 -9.98
CA GLY A 99 -1.14 0.03 -9.04
C GLY A 99 -1.26 -0.99 -7.94
N ILE A 100 -2.27 -0.82 -7.06
CA ILE A 100 -2.56 -1.74 -5.98
C ILE A 100 -4.02 -2.16 -5.95
N ALA A 101 -4.27 -3.34 -5.37
CA ALA A 101 -5.59 -3.82 -5.02
C ALA A 101 -5.58 -4.37 -3.59
N LEU A 102 -6.65 -4.12 -2.85
CA LEU A 102 -6.84 -4.59 -1.49
C LEU A 102 -7.94 -5.67 -1.46
N PHE A 103 -7.67 -6.76 -0.77
CA PHE A 103 -8.60 -7.88 -0.60
C PHE A 103 -8.79 -8.16 0.89
N LYS A 104 -10.03 -8.44 1.31
CA LYS A 104 -10.30 -8.97 2.65
C LYS A 104 -9.94 -10.45 2.70
N GLY A 105 -9.17 -10.84 3.71
CA GLY A 105 -8.76 -12.23 3.90
C GLY A 105 -7.29 -12.47 3.58
N HIS A 106 -6.92 -13.75 3.68
CA HIS A 106 -5.56 -14.24 3.49
C HIS A 106 -5.45 -14.94 2.15
N TYR A 107 -4.75 -14.32 1.19
CA TYR A 107 -4.57 -14.84 -0.15
C TYR A 107 -3.10 -14.98 -0.51
N THR A 108 -2.84 -15.73 -1.59
CA THR A 108 -1.54 -15.91 -2.24
C THR A 108 -1.60 -15.38 -3.67
N LEU A 109 -0.46 -15.29 -4.36
CA LEU A 109 -0.41 -14.89 -5.77
C LEU A 109 -1.22 -15.82 -6.69
N GLN A 110 -1.46 -17.09 -6.29
CA GLN A 110 -2.21 -18.06 -7.08
C GLN A 110 -3.74 -17.91 -6.95
N ASN A 111 -4.22 -17.32 -5.85
CA ASN A 111 -5.67 -17.32 -5.55
C ASN A 111 -6.27 -15.95 -5.17
N PHE A 112 -5.50 -14.87 -5.13
CA PHE A 112 -6.03 -13.55 -4.73
C PHE A 112 -7.17 -13.05 -5.62
N MET A 113 -7.18 -13.42 -6.90
CA MET A 113 -8.25 -13.04 -7.84
C MET A 113 -9.61 -13.63 -7.50
N GLN A 114 -9.67 -14.64 -6.62
CA GLN A 114 -10.90 -15.24 -6.11
C GLN A 114 -11.38 -14.55 -4.82
N GLY A 115 -10.58 -13.62 -4.29
CA GLY A 115 -10.84 -12.95 -3.04
C GLY A 115 -11.86 -11.80 -3.14
N GLU A 116 -12.41 -11.40 -1.99
CA GLU A 116 -13.26 -10.21 -1.88
C GLU A 116 -12.40 -8.95 -2.04
N ARG A 117 -12.39 -8.40 -3.25
CA ARG A 117 -11.72 -7.13 -3.51
C ARG A 117 -12.54 -5.98 -2.94
N VAL A 118 -11.87 -5.04 -2.26
CA VAL A 118 -12.49 -3.80 -1.77
C VAL A 118 -11.98 -2.60 -2.58
N SER A 119 -12.84 -1.61 -2.77
CA SER A 119 -12.48 -0.41 -3.53
C SER A 119 -11.74 0.60 -2.67
N LEU A 120 -10.55 1.00 -3.09
CA LEU A 120 -9.80 2.10 -2.47
C LEU A 120 -10.25 3.47 -2.98
N GLN A 121 -11.11 3.50 -3.98
CA GLN A 121 -11.63 4.73 -4.60
C GLN A 121 -13.13 4.85 -4.40
N SER A 122 -13.59 6.10 -4.22
CA SER A 122 -15.01 6.39 -4.12
C SER A 122 -15.73 6.10 -5.45
N PRO A 123 -16.76 5.27 -5.46
CA PRO A 123 -17.55 5.00 -6.66
C PRO A 123 -18.41 6.20 -7.10
N VAL A 124 -18.68 7.14 -6.19
CA VAL A 124 -19.56 8.29 -6.43
C VAL A 124 -18.87 9.41 -7.19
N GLN A 125 -17.56 9.40 -7.21
CA GLN A 125 -16.78 10.46 -7.84
C GLN A 125 -16.49 10.10 -9.30
N ASN A 126 -17.42 10.46 -10.19
CA ASN A 126 -17.22 10.44 -11.64
C ASN A 126 -16.15 11.46 -12.04
N TYR A 127 -14.88 11.07 -11.99
CA TYR A 127 -13.83 11.86 -12.59
C TYR A 127 -13.74 11.46 -14.07
N LEU A 128 -14.06 12.40 -14.92
CA LEU A 128 -13.70 12.31 -16.32
C LEU A 128 -12.16 12.41 -16.42
N CYS A 129 -11.51 11.28 -16.48
CA CYS A 129 -10.13 11.24 -16.90
C CYS A 129 -10.10 11.57 -18.38
N VAL A 130 -9.84 12.85 -18.68
CA VAL A 130 -9.72 13.30 -20.08
C VAL A 130 -8.36 12.84 -20.60
N ARG A 131 -8.25 11.54 -20.86
CA ARG A 131 -7.16 10.99 -21.66
C ARG A 131 -7.72 10.37 -22.91
N PRO A 132 -7.04 10.54 -24.05
CA PRO A 132 -7.42 9.84 -25.25
C PRO A 132 -7.37 8.33 -24.99
N PRO A 133 -8.39 7.57 -25.44
CA PRO A 133 -8.50 6.14 -25.13
C PRO A 133 -7.42 5.24 -25.75
N PHE A 134 -6.45 5.78 -26.51
CA PHE A 134 -5.45 5.02 -27.26
C PHE A 134 -4.05 5.60 -27.16
N SER A 135 -3.69 6.28 -26.07
CA SER A 135 -2.34 6.79 -25.93
C SER A 135 -1.41 5.72 -25.36
N THR A 136 -0.24 5.56 -25.96
CA THR A 136 0.86 4.75 -25.47
C THR A 136 1.84 5.64 -24.73
N SER A 137 2.29 5.20 -23.56
CA SER A 137 3.38 5.85 -22.83
C SER A 137 4.66 5.04 -23.01
N TYR A 138 5.74 5.74 -23.27
CA TYR A 138 7.08 5.18 -23.37
C TYR A 138 7.84 5.55 -22.11
N TYR A 139 8.39 4.54 -21.44
CA TYR A 139 9.17 4.69 -20.22
C TYR A 139 10.62 4.30 -20.48
N HIS A 140 11.53 5.22 -20.26
CA HIS A 140 12.97 5.04 -20.37
C HIS A 140 13.55 5.06 -18.94
N PHE A 141 13.57 3.91 -18.28
CA PHE A 141 14.11 3.78 -16.92
C PHE A 141 15.62 3.95 -16.91
N LEU A 142 16.11 4.82 -16.06
CA LEU A 142 17.55 5.03 -15.88
C LEU A 142 18.21 3.79 -15.25
N PRO A 143 19.51 3.56 -15.51
CA PRO A 143 20.24 2.41 -14.94
C PRO A 143 20.26 2.42 -13.42
N LYS A 144 19.99 1.28 -12.78
CA LYS A 144 20.03 1.11 -11.31
C LYS A 144 19.18 2.14 -10.57
N SER A 145 18.01 2.49 -11.11
CA SER A 145 17.20 3.61 -10.62
C SER A 145 15.71 3.27 -10.68
N ASP A 146 14.96 3.95 -9.82
CA ASP A 146 13.50 4.05 -9.84
C ASP A 146 13.01 5.29 -10.61
N THR A 147 13.83 5.90 -11.42
CA THR A 147 13.53 7.10 -12.19
C THR A 147 13.39 6.76 -13.66
N ALA A 148 12.36 7.28 -14.30
CA ALA A 148 12.15 7.13 -15.74
C ALA A 148 11.91 8.48 -16.42
N VAL A 149 12.34 8.58 -17.66
CA VAL A 149 11.90 9.60 -18.61
C VAL A 149 10.67 9.05 -19.31
N VAL A 150 9.55 9.73 -19.14
CA VAL A 150 8.24 9.32 -19.67
C VAL A 150 7.87 10.20 -20.85
N GLN A 151 7.51 9.58 -21.96
CA GLN A 151 6.97 10.23 -23.14
C GLN A 151 5.59 9.65 -23.45
N VAL A 152 4.61 10.51 -23.66
CA VAL A 152 3.26 10.13 -24.08
C VAL A 152 3.12 10.37 -25.58
N ASP A 153 2.55 9.42 -26.31
CA ASP A 153 2.46 9.41 -27.77
C ASP A 153 1.81 10.67 -28.39
N MET A 154 0.92 11.32 -27.68
CA MET A 154 0.21 12.52 -28.14
C MET A 154 0.90 13.85 -27.82
N GLY A 155 2.10 13.83 -27.30
CA GLY A 155 2.86 15.04 -26.96
C GLY A 155 4.36 14.82 -27.13
N ASN A 156 5.03 15.77 -27.79
CA ASN A 156 6.49 15.78 -27.85
C ASN A 156 7.15 16.13 -26.50
N GLN A 157 6.38 16.06 -25.40
CA GLN A 157 6.88 16.40 -24.08
C GLN A 157 7.35 15.14 -23.36
N THR A 158 8.58 15.18 -22.89
CA THR A 158 9.14 14.18 -21.98
C THR A 158 9.19 14.76 -20.58
N VAL A 159 8.83 13.93 -19.59
CA VAL A 159 8.90 14.28 -18.17
C VAL A 159 9.76 13.25 -17.46
N THR A 160 10.69 13.71 -16.65
CA THR A 160 11.44 12.80 -15.77
C THR A 160 10.72 12.67 -14.43
N LEU A 161 10.34 11.45 -14.08
CA LEU A 161 9.55 11.18 -12.88
C LEU A 161 10.20 10.07 -12.04
N PRO A 162 10.16 10.18 -10.71
CA PRO A 162 10.37 9.03 -9.84
C PRO A 162 9.24 8.04 -10.05
N MET A 163 9.57 6.77 -10.30
CA MET A 163 8.60 5.68 -10.44
C MET A 163 8.30 5.05 -9.10
N GLY A 164 7.87 5.87 -8.15
CA GLY A 164 7.49 5.47 -6.81
C GLY A 164 6.48 6.43 -6.19
N THR A 165 5.57 5.90 -5.38
CA THR A 165 4.56 6.68 -4.67
C THR A 165 4.17 6.02 -3.36
N SER A 166 3.63 6.82 -2.45
CA SER A 166 3.09 6.35 -1.17
C SER A 166 1.62 6.71 -1.04
N ILE A 167 0.85 5.81 -0.47
CA ILE A 167 -0.55 6.04 -0.13
C ILE A 167 -0.84 5.58 1.30
N SER A 168 -1.76 6.25 1.96
CA SER A 168 -2.27 5.88 3.28
C SER A 168 -3.63 5.20 3.11
N ILE A 169 -3.79 3.98 3.60
CA ILE A 169 -5.04 3.23 3.55
C ILE A 169 -5.65 3.23 4.95
N THR A 170 -6.75 3.95 5.12
CA THR A 170 -7.54 4.01 6.37
C THR A 170 -8.83 3.21 6.29
N GLY A 171 -9.25 2.85 5.09
CA GLY A 171 -10.50 2.17 4.83
C GLY A 171 -10.72 1.92 3.34
N TYR A 172 -11.94 1.56 3.00
CA TYR A 172 -12.37 1.26 1.64
C TYR A 172 -13.80 1.74 1.39
N TRP A 173 -14.19 1.80 0.14
CA TRP A 173 -15.53 2.20 -0.28
C TRP A 173 -16.38 0.97 -0.59
N THR A 174 -17.63 0.98 -0.12
CA THR A 174 -18.63 -0.02 -0.50
C THR A 174 -19.20 0.29 -1.89
N ALA A 175 -19.90 -0.67 -2.48
CA ALA A 175 -20.55 -0.49 -3.78
C ALA A 175 -21.61 0.62 -3.74
N GLU A 176 -22.23 0.82 -2.58
CA GLU A 176 -23.25 1.85 -2.34
C GLU A 176 -22.65 3.26 -2.15
N GLY A 177 -21.33 3.38 -2.17
CA GLY A 177 -20.65 4.66 -2.05
C GLY A 177 -20.41 5.14 -0.61
N SER A 178 -20.49 4.24 0.37
CA SER A 178 -20.18 4.53 1.76
C SER A 178 -18.72 4.20 2.06
N PHE A 179 -18.03 5.08 2.78
CA PHE A 179 -16.68 4.82 3.27
C PHE A 179 -16.74 3.98 4.55
N THR A 180 -15.96 2.91 4.57
CA THR A 180 -15.85 1.99 5.71
C THR A 180 -14.41 1.96 6.17
N PRO A 181 -14.08 2.32 7.43
CA PRO A 181 -12.75 2.13 8.00
C PRO A 181 -12.33 0.67 7.95
N LEU A 182 -11.02 0.42 7.92
CA LEU A 182 -10.49 -0.95 8.00
C LEU A 182 -11.04 -1.66 9.23
N GLN A 183 -11.74 -2.77 8.99
CA GLN A 183 -12.36 -3.59 10.03
C GLN A 183 -11.35 -4.60 10.56
N HIS A 184 -11.61 -5.10 11.77
CA HIS A 184 -10.85 -6.19 12.37
C HIS A 184 -10.71 -7.38 11.42
N GLY A 185 -9.51 -7.89 11.23
CA GLY A 185 -9.26 -9.02 10.35
C GLY A 185 -7.96 -8.93 9.58
N THR A 186 -7.76 -9.87 8.67
CA THR A 186 -6.60 -9.93 7.78
C THR A 186 -6.93 -9.35 6.42
N TYR A 187 -5.96 -8.63 5.87
CA TYR A 187 -6.04 -8.06 4.53
C TYR A 187 -4.84 -8.50 3.70
N THR A 188 -5.09 -8.70 2.42
CA THR A 188 -4.05 -8.97 1.43
C THR A 188 -3.96 -7.79 0.48
N LEU A 189 -2.78 -7.19 0.39
CA LEU A 189 -2.44 -6.11 -0.52
C LEU A 189 -1.63 -6.68 -1.67
N VAL A 190 -2.08 -6.43 -2.89
CA VAL A 190 -1.39 -6.88 -4.11
C VAL A 190 -1.03 -5.65 -4.93
N ALA A 191 0.23 -5.52 -5.30
CA ALA A 191 0.70 -4.59 -6.31
C ALA A 191 0.87 -5.31 -7.64
N GLY A 192 0.60 -4.61 -8.73
CA GLY A 192 0.82 -5.11 -10.08
C GLY A 192 1.25 -4.01 -11.02
N ASP A 193 2.08 -4.34 -12.02
CA ASP A 193 2.50 -3.44 -13.08
C ASP A 193 1.86 -3.80 -14.43
N GLU A 194 2.13 -2.99 -15.42
CA GLU A 194 1.69 -3.16 -16.80
C GLU A 194 2.41 -4.30 -17.54
N TRP A 195 3.49 -4.81 -16.98
CA TRP A 195 4.37 -5.81 -17.61
C TRP A 195 4.30 -7.17 -16.95
N GLY A 196 3.35 -7.35 -16.03
CA GLY A 196 3.02 -8.63 -15.41
C GLY A 196 3.78 -8.96 -14.13
N ALA A 197 4.50 -8.00 -13.53
CA ALA A 197 5.02 -8.19 -12.19
C ALA A 197 3.89 -8.08 -11.16
N LEU A 198 3.95 -8.94 -10.14
CA LEU A 198 3.04 -8.96 -9.01
C LEU A 198 3.82 -9.07 -7.71
N ALA A 199 3.51 -8.23 -6.74
CA ALA A 199 4.01 -8.30 -5.38
C ALA A 199 2.85 -8.35 -4.39
N LEU A 200 2.97 -9.16 -3.33
CA LEU A 200 1.89 -9.38 -2.39
C LEU A 200 2.40 -9.26 -0.95
N LEU A 201 1.67 -8.50 -0.15
CA LEU A 201 1.86 -8.39 1.30
C LEU A 201 0.55 -8.67 2.04
N ARG A 202 0.67 -8.95 3.32
CA ARG A 202 -0.47 -9.12 4.23
C ARG A 202 -0.28 -8.28 5.47
N PHE A 203 -1.40 -7.79 5.99
CA PHE A 203 -1.43 -7.13 7.29
C PHE A 203 -2.71 -7.48 8.04
N SER A 204 -2.67 -7.34 9.35
CA SER A 204 -3.82 -7.54 10.23
C SER A 204 -4.27 -6.21 10.84
N VAL A 205 -5.57 -6.09 11.06
CA VAL A 205 -6.21 -5.04 11.85
C VAL A 205 -6.72 -5.68 13.14
N ASN A 206 -6.23 -5.21 14.29
CA ASN A 206 -6.53 -5.75 15.64
C ASN A 206 -7.39 -4.79 16.45
#